data_6ac96e3962cf0887db8c675f142a162b
#
_entry.id   6ac96e3962cf0887db8c675f142a162b
#
_cell.length_a   1.000
_cell.length_b   1.000
_cell.length_c   1.000
_cell.angle_alpha   90.00
_cell.angle_beta   90.00
_cell.angle_gamma   90.00
#
_symmetry.space_group_name_H-M   'P 1'
#
loop_
_entity.id
_entity.type
_entity.pdbx_description
1 polymer ?
#
loop_
_entity_poly.entity_id
_entity_poly.type
_entity_poly.pdbx_seq_one_letter_code
_entity_poly.pdbx_strand_id
1 'polypeptide(L)'
;MQNLLAASAGAFLIAGALCAQPPVPPDPQPIYRVTVVSRSLEAVNYEHRGGPTPIDFRGTVLIPDAKGTAIVESHRGSVSIDAKLEHLPPPTRFGREYLTYVLWAISPEGRPRNLGEVLVDSSNKAHLKVTSDMQAFGLMLTAEPYYSVTAPSDVVVAENVVRPDTIGAREEVMAKYELLPRGQYTMTIQPAQLHSYDASAEGLPYDRYEAVLELYQAENAVQIARSLGADRFAPESFSKAATLLSQAEDMSARKMDTHAVVSTAREATQMAEDARTIAVKRRDEDRHARELEQSREQGELRRRAEEDAAQARADAQREDAERIAAEQARADAERAQAIAERQAAVATAQRAPLAPPPNPSIDRTALQQQHRAQLFALLNGTLTTRDTPRGLVVTISDSMFEPGNDRLRIDASRPLANLAAILSSHPGVIVRVEGYANSSALSDERAHSVRTALVASGAAPDLISAVGYGNSRPIVKPATAEENLRVEVVIYGDSIGTHALWDHPYSLRSER
;
A
#
# COMPACT_ATOMS: atom_id res chain seq x y z
N MET A 1 42.82 -74.89 -14.85
CA MET A 1 43.09 -74.30 -13.57
C MET A 1 42.34 -73.04 -13.48
N GLN A 2 41.16 -73.04 -12.88
CA GLN A 2 40.79 -72.44 -11.60
C GLN A 2 40.87 -70.88 -11.64
N ASN A 3 39.89 -70.08 -11.41
CA ASN A 3 38.84 -70.17 -10.43
C ASN A 3 37.64 -69.19 -10.81
N LEU A 4 36.47 -69.64 -10.49
CA LEU A 4 35.23 -68.87 -10.35
C LEU A 4 35.39 -67.83 -9.25
N LEU A 5 34.85 -66.64 -9.48
CA LEU A 5 34.25 -65.83 -8.40
C LEU A 5 33.06 -65.02 -8.93
N ALA A 6 31.93 -65.31 -8.33
CA ALA A 6 30.65 -64.56 -8.53
C ALA A 6 30.73 -63.17 -7.97
N ALA A 7 30.19 -62.20 -8.71
CA ALA A 7 29.94 -60.88 -8.19
C ALA A 7 28.42 -60.51 -8.36
N SER A 8 27.80 -60.39 -7.23
CA SER A 8 26.41 -60.01 -7.04
C SER A 8 26.16 -58.60 -7.55
N ALA A 9 25.13 -58.43 -8.37
CA ALA A 9 24.63 -57.18 -8.83
C ALA A 9 23.85 -56.49 -7.71
N GLY A 10 24.45 -55.43 -7.15
CA GLY A 10 23.77 -54.48 -6.26
C GLY A 10 23.19 -53.35 -7.11
N ALA A 11 21.88 -53.28 -7.19
CA ALA A 11 21.17 -52.15 -7.81
C ALA A 11 21.25 -50.96 -6.89
N PHE A 12 22.06 -49.94 -7.26
CA PHE A 12 22.07 -48.64 -6.59
C PHE A 12 20.96 -47.80 -7.24
N LEU A 13 19.88 -47.59 -6.51
CA LEU A 13 18.89 -46.56 -6.81
C LEU A 13 19.51 -45.20 -6.46
N ILE A 14 20.00 -44.48 -7.44
CA ILE A 14 20.37 -43.06 -7.30
C ILE A 14 19.07 -42.27 -7.31
N ALA A 15 18.62 -41.91 -6.16
CA ALA A 15 17.59 -40.86 -5.98
C ALA A 15 18.23 -39.53 -6.38
N GLY A 16 17.95 -39.08 -7.62
CA GLY A 16 18.32 -37.77 -8.09
C GLY A 16 17.56 -36.70 -7.25
N ALA A 17 18.26 -36.08 -6.32
CA ALA A 17 17.79 -34.86 -5.69
C ALA A 17 17.76 -33.75 -6.77
N LEU A 18 16.57 -33.39 -7.23
CA LEU A 18 16.35 -32.14 -7.97
C LEU A 18 16.71 -31.01 -6.99
N CYS A 19 17.91 -30.46 -7.13
CA CYS A 19 18.24 -29.17 -6.55
C CYS A 19 17.36 -28.12 -7.26
N ALA A 20 16.25 -27.76 -6.65
CA ALA A 20 15.53 -26.57 -7.02
C ALA A 20 16.48 -25.38 -6.80
N GLN A 21 16.94 -24.75 -7.87
CA GLN A 21 17.66 -23.48 -7.79
C GLN A 21 16.79 -22.49 -7.04
N PRO A 22 17.31 -21.75 -6.04
CA PRO A 22 16.56 -20.71 -5.41
C PRO A 22 16.13 -19.69 -6.48
N PRO A 23 14.91 -19.14 -6.43
CA PRO A 23 14.45 -18.15 -7.37
C PRO A 23 15.46 -16.99 -7.37
N VAL A 24 15.98 -16.65 -8.54
CA VAL A 24 16.81 -15.47 -8.74
C VAL A 24 15.97 -14.29 -8.24
N PRO A 25 16.46 -13.51 -7.26
CA PRO A 25 15.71 -12.34 -6.84
C PRO A 25 15.51 -11.45 -8.07
N PRO A 26 14.30 -10.90 -8.28
CA PRO A 26 14.08 -9.97 -9.38
C PRO A 26 15.09 -8.83 -9.24
N ASP A 27 15.75 -8.48 -10.35
CA ASP A 27 16.63 -7.31 -10.44
C ASP A 27 15.93 -6.15 -9.71
N PRO A 28 16.63 -5.44 -8.80
CA PRO A 28 16.04 -4.32 -8.12
C PRO A 28 15.64 -3.29 -9.16
N GLN A 29 14.36 -3.26 -9.49
CA GLN A 29 13.79 -2.24 -10.37
C GLN A 29 14.15 -0.89 -9.73
N PRO A 30 14.79 0.02 -10.45
CA PRO A 30 15.13 1.32 -9.90
C PRO A 30 13.82 1.99 -9.47
N ILE A 31 13.66 2.14 -8.16
CA ILE A 31 12.55 2.89 -7.59
C ILE A 31 12.86 4.34 -7.90
N TYR A 32 12.32 4.87 -9.01
CA TYR A 32 12.38 6.28 -9.32
C TYR A 32 11.55 7.01 -8.25
N ARG A 33 12.24 7.49 -7.21
CA ARG A 33 11.62 8.46 -6.30
C ARG A 33 11.53 9.76 -7.08
N VAL A 34 10.35 10.09 -7.57
CA VAL A 34 10.04 11.46 -7.93
C VAL A 34 10.08 12.26 -6.64
N THR A 35 11.16 12.97 -6.42
CA THR A 35 11.27 13.85 -5.26
C THR A 35 10.53 15.13 -5.60
N VAL A 36 9.28 15.22 -5.16
CA VAL A 36 8.53 16.48 -5.21
C VAL A 36 9.18 17.40 -4.16
N VAL A 37 9.99 18.33 -4.61
CA VAL A 37 10.53 19.36 -3.75
C VAL A 37 9.51 20.47 -3.66
N SER A 38 8.89 20.60 -2.50
CA SER A 38 8.00 21.71 -2.18
C SER A 38 8.89 22.93 -1.82
N ARG A 39 8.91 23.93 -2.68
CA ARG A 39 9.48 25.24 -2.41
C ARG A 39 8.39 26.29 -2.43
N SER A 40 8.44 27.24 -1.51
CA SER A 40 7.61 28.43 -1.56
C SER A 40 8.26 29.44 -2.47
N LEU A 41 7.66 29.70 -3.61
CA LEU A 41 8.03 30.76 -4.53
C LEU A 41 6.91 31.80 -4.52
N GLU A 42 7.25 33.08 -4.44
CA GLU A 42 6.23 34.13 -4.53
C GLU A 42 5.90 34.38 -6.00
N ALA A 43 4.64 34.11 -6.41
CA ALA A 43 4.14 34.52 -7.71
C ALA A 43 3.51 35.90 -7.65
N VAL A 44 3.58 36.61 -8.75
CA VAL A 44 2.94 37.90 -8.98
C VAL A 44 1.96 37.76 -10.15
N ASN A 45 0.73 38.19 -9.94
CA ASN A 45 -0.24 38.30 -11.02
C ASN A 45 -0.05 39.62 -11.73
N TYR A 46 0.30 39.57 -13.01
CA TYR A 46 0.59 40.73 -13.88
C TYR A 46 -0.62 41.13 -14.73
N GLU A 47 -1.74 40.46 -14.60
CA GLU A 47 -2.94 40.76 -15.38
C GLU A 47 -3.44 42.17 -15.10
N HIS A 48 -3.83 42.88 -16.17
CA HIS A 48 -4.40 44.22 -16.14
C HIS A 48 -3.49 45.35 -15.57
N ARG A 49 -2.17 45.23 -15.72
CA ARG A 49 -1.24 46.25 -15.26
C ARG A 49 -0.71 47.10 -16.36
N GLY A 50 -0.79 48.37 -16.16
CA GLY A 50 -0.11 49.35 -17.01
C GLY A 50 1.24 49.68 -16.41
N GLY A 51 2.32 49.32 -17.11
CA GLY A 51 3.67 49.72 -16.77
C GLY A 51 4.57 48.60 -16.25
N PRO A 52 5.89 48.84 -16.24
CA PRO A 52 6.91 47.89 -15.85
C PRO A 52 6.85 47.57 -14.36
N THR A 53 6.91 46.30 -14.03
CA THR A 53 6.97 45.80 -12.67
C THR A 53 8.38 45.24 -12.37
N PRO A 54 9.16 45.87 -11.45
CA PRO A 54 10.46 45.39 -11.11
C PRO A 54 10.36 44.19 -10.11
N ILE A 55 11.17 43.18 -10.37
CA ILE A 55 11.33 41.97 -9.55
C ILE A 55 12.84 41.78 -9.31
N ASP A 56 13.23 41.45 -8.09
CA ASP A 56 14.60 41.10 -7.77
C ASP A 56 14.83 39.60 -7.83
N PHE A 57 16.08 39.16 -8.09
CA PHE A 57 16.54 37.80 -7.91
C PHE A 57 17.48 37.71 -6.73
N ARG A 58 17.31 36.66 -5.95
CA ARG A 58 18.20 36.30 -4.85
C ARG A 58 18.77 34.91 -5.08
N GLY A 59 20.07 34.77 -4.88
CA GLY A 59 20.75 33.48 -4.90
C GLY A 59 20.25 32.54 -3.81
N THR A 60 20.28 31.28 -4.13
CA THR A 60 20.00 30.19 -3.17
C THR A 60 21.26 29.84 -2.39
N VAL A 61 21.18 28.85 -1.50
CA VAL A 61 22.36 28.31 -0.78
C VAL A 61 23.44 27.77 -1.73
N LEU A 62 23.12 27.47 -2.98
CA LEU A 62 24.04 26.98 -3.99
C LEU A 62 24.92 28.10 -4.55
N ILE A 63 24.40 29.32 -4.71
CA ILE A 63 25.11 30.53 -5.11
C ILE A 63 24.55 31.71 -4.30
N PRO A 64 24.96 31.89 -3.04
CA PRO A 64 24.42 32.95 -2.18
C PRO A 64 24.65 34.36 -2.75
N ASP A 65 25.73 34.57 -3.51
CA ASP A 65 26.09 35.84 -4.09
C ASP A 65 25.37 36.18 -5.42
N ALA A 66 24.66 35.21 -6.00
CA ALA A 66 23.84 35.44 -7.20
C ALA A 66 22.78 36.48 -6.92
N LYS A 67 22.64 37.45 -7.79
CA LYS A 67 21.63 38.48 -7.72
C LYS A 67 21.19 38.91 -9.13
N GLY A 68 20.08 39.60 -9.19
CA GLY A 68 19.62 40.13 -10.47
C GLY A 68 18.34 40.92 -10.32
N THR A 69 17.86 41.43 -11.42
CA THR A 69 16.60 42.15 -11.54
C THR A 69 15.88 41.72 -12.82
N ALA A 70 14.59 41.62 -12.76
CA ALA A 70 13.78 41.49 -13.96
C ALA A 70 12.76 42.65 -14.03
N ILE A 71 12.55 43.17 -15.23
CA ILE A 71 11.46 44.08 -15.54
C ILE A 71 10.38 43.26 -16.26
N VAL A 72 9.19 43.19 -15.68
CA VAL A 72 8.06 42.45 -16.22
C VAL A 72 6.99 43.43 -16.69
N GLU A 73 6.61 43.36 -17.95
CA GLU A 73 5.60 44.21 -18.54
C GLU A 73 4.49 43.37 -19.16
N SER A 74 3.24 43.64 -18.74
CA SER A 74 2.06 43.00 -19.32
C SER A 74 1.61 43.68 -20.59
N HIS A 75 1.43 42.88 -21.64
CA HIS A 75 0.86 43.31 -22.93
C HIS A 75 -0.46 42.53 -23.18
N ARG A 76 -1.19 42.90 -24.21
CA ARG A 76 -2.41 42.14 -24.57
C ARG A 76 -2.04 40.73 -25.01
N GLY A 77 -2.34 39.76 -24.09
CA GLY A 77 -2.16 38.34 -24.33
C GLY A 77 -0.74 37.78 -24.12
N SER A 78 0.20 38.62 -23.67
CA SER A 78 1.57 38.16 -23.34
C SER A 78 2.22 39.05 -22.28
N VAL A 79 3.23 38.51 -21.62
CA VAL A 79 4.05 39.26 -20.66
C VAL A 79 5.50 39.22 -21.15
N SER A 80 6.11 40.37 -21.28
CA SER A 80 7.56 40.50 -21.58
C SER A 80 8.36 40.50 -20.29
N ILE A 81 9.51 39.86 -20.31
CA ILE A 81 10.42 39.72 -19.18
C ILE A 81 11.82 40.08 -19.64
N ASP A 82 12.40 41.09 -19.05
CA ASP A 82 13.76 41.56 -19.30
C ASP A 82 14.58 41.31 -18.02
N ALA A 83 15.31 40.17 -17.97
CA ALA A 83 16.02 39.68 -16.79
C ALA A 83 17.54 39.95 -16.95
N LYS A 84 18.15 40.55 -15.92
CA LYS A 84 19.59 40.77 -15.81
C LYS A 84 20.08 40.09 -14.54
N LEU A 85 21.05 39.21 -14.69
CA LEU A 85 21.59 38.38 -13.63
C LEU A 85 23.10 38.60 -13.49
N GLU A 86 23.61 38.55 -12.29
CA GLU A 86 25.02 38.79 -11.97
C GLU A 86 25.53 37.73 -10.97
N HIS A 87 26.85 37.52 -10.99
CA HIS A 87 27.57 36.59 -10.14
C HIS A 87 27.15 35.11 -10.37
N LEU A 88 26.85 34.76 -11.60
CA LEU A 88 26.57 33.40 -12.02
C LEU A 88 27.84 32.70 -12.45
N PRO A 89 28.41 31.77 -11.65
CA PRO A 89 29.56 30.98 -12.10
C PRO A 89 29.15 30.06 -13.27
N PRO A 90 30.11 29.46 -13.99
CA PRO A 90 29.78 28.46 -14.99
C PRO A 90 28.90 27.32 -14.42
N PRO A 91 27.87 26.89 -15.13
CA PRO A 91 26.93 25.86 -14.61
C PRO A 91 27.60 24.52 -14.31
N THR A 92 28.72 24.21 -14.97
CA THR A 92 29.53 23.01 -14.71
C THR A 92 30.06 22.90 -13.27
N ARG A 93 30.02 23.99 -12.50
CA ARG A 93 30.29 23.98 -11.06
C ARG A 93 29.40 23.00 -10.28
N PHE A 94 28.20 22.73 -10.74
CA PHE A 94 27.22 21.85 -10.07
C PHE A 94 27.32 20.39 -10.49
N GLY A 95 28.08 20.11 -11.54
CA GLY A 95 28.28 18.81 -12.13
C GLY A 95 28.66 18.95 -13.60
N ARG A 96 29.34 17.95 -14.12
CA ARG A 96 29.80 17.95 -15.52
C ARG A 96 28.66 17.96 -16.52
N GLU A 97 27.52 17.46 -16.07
CA GLU A 97 26.29 17.36 -16.85
C GLU A 97 25.55 18.69 -17.04
N TYR A 98 25.81 19.68 -16.20
CA TYR A 98 25.16 20.99 -16.28
C TYR A 98 25.94 21.92 -17.19
N LEU A 99 25.40 22.25 -18.35
CA LEU A 99 26.05 23.03 -19.39
C LEU A 99 25.50 24.44 -19.53
N THR A 100 24.27 24.66 -19.06
CA THR A 100 23.61 25.94 -19.20
C THR A 100 22.73 26.29 -18.02
N TYR A 101 22.24 27.53 -17.95
CA TYR A 101 21.18 27.93 -17.06
C TYR A 101 19.88 28.13 -17.83
N VAL A 102 18.75 27.82 -17.21
CA VAL A 102 17.41 28.03 -17.76
C VAL A 102 16.60 28.89 -16.81
N LEU A 103 15.94 29.92 -17.33
CA LEU A 103 14.97 30.72 -16.61
C LEU A 103 13.58 30.10 -16.76
N TRP A 104 12.90 29.99 -15.66
CA TRP A 104 11.56 29.38 -15.59
C TRP A 104 10.52 30.38 -15.09
N ALA A 105 9.33 30.33 -15.66
CA ALA A 105 8.11 30.83 -15.05
C ALA A 105 7.38 29.67 -14.35
N ILE A 106 7.02 29.84 -13.10
CA ILE A 106 6.28 28.85 -12.32
C ILE A 106 4.90 29.41 -12.02
N SER A 107 3.85 28.73 -12.50
CA SER A 107 2.46 29.16 -12.24
C SER A 107 2.07 28.96 -10.77
N PRO A 108 0.98 29.60 -10.28
CA PRO A 108 0.43 29.38 -8.96
C PRO A 108 0.11 27.90 -8.66
N GLU A 109 -0.24 27.10 -9.68
CA GLU A 109 -0.50 25.68 -9.57
C GLU A 109 0.78 24.82 -9.56
N GLY A 110 1.98 25.45 -9.63
CA GLY A 110 3.27 24.75 -9.65
C GLY A 110 3.68 24.21 -11.02
N ARG A 111 3.12 24.71 -12.12
CA ARG A 111 3.50 24.29 -13.48
C ARG A 111 4.70 25.09 -13.97
N PRO A 112 5.87 24.46 -14.24
CA PRO A 112 7.03 25.11 -14.77
C PRO A 112 6.86 25.36 -16.28
N ARG A 113 7.32 26.53 -16.76
CA ARG A 113 7.48 26.85 -18.16
C ARG A 113 8.88 27.36 -18.41
N ASN A 114 9.56 26.71 -19.30
CA ASN A 114 10.89 27.12 -19.76
C ASN A 114 10.75 28.43 -20.54
N LEU A 115 11.38 29.48 -20.05
CA LEU A 115 11.41 30.82 -20.71
C LEU A 115 12.59 30.99 -21.64
N GLY A 116 13.65 30.18 -21.45
CA GLY A 116 14.81 30.20 -22.33
C GLY A 116 16.12 30.07 -21.59
N GLU A 117 17.14 29.87 -22.38
CA GLU A 117 18.53 29.73 -21.94
C GLU A 117 19.11 31.05 -21.46
N VAL A 118 19.86 30.97 -20.37
CA VAL A 118 20.57 32.10 -19.79
C VAL A 118 22.07 31.88 -19.96
N LEU A 119 22.64 32.47 -21.00
CA LEU A 119 24.05 32.42 -21.29
C LEU A 119 24.81 33.40 -20.43
N VAL A 120 25.83 32.91 -19.75
CA VAL A 120 26.70 33.69 -18.84
C VAL A 120 27.92 34.16 -19.62
N ASP A 121 28.20 35.45 -19.53
CA ASP A 121 29.43 36.05 -20.14
C ASP A 121 30.68 35.82 -19.26
N SER A 122 31.81 36.19 -19.77
CA SER A 122 33.09 36.09 -19.07
C SER A 122 33.18 36.92 -17.76
N SER A 123 32.21 37.80 -17.54
CA SER A 123 32.10 38.62 -16.32
C SER A 123 31.12 38.02 -15.31
N ASN A 124 30.67 36.77 -15.52
CA ASN A 124 29.66 36.12 -14.71
C ASN A 124 28.30 36.86 -14.69
N LYS A 125 27.94 37.48 -15.79
CA LYS A 125 26.69 38.20 -16.00
C LYS A 125 25.88 37.57 -17.13
N ALA A 126 24.57 37.73 -17.07
CA ALA A 126 23.68 37.29 -18.11
C ALA A 126 22.52 38.28 -18.31
N HIS A 127 22.05 38.38 -19.56
CA HIS A 127 20.90 39.16 -19.90
C HIS A 127 19.98 38.34 -20.82
N LEU A 128 18.72 38.17 -20.39
CA LEU A 128 17.73 37.45 -21.15
C LEU A 128 16.47 38.29 -21.34
N LYS A 129 15.99 38.41 -22.58
CA LYS A 129 14.74 39.06 -22.89
C LYS A 129 13.79 38.07 -23.58
N VAL A 130 12.68 37.80 -22.93
CA VAL A 130 11.73 36.76 -23.36
C VAL A 130 10.30 37.18 -23.14
N THR A 131 9.38 36.40 -23.70
CA THR A 131 7.92 36.61 -23.52
C THR A 131 7.30 35.33 -22.98
N SER A 132 6.25 35.48 -22.17
CA SER A 132 5.40 34.42 -21.64
C SER A 132 3.94 34.71 -21.95
N ASP A 133 3.18 33.65 -22.14
CA ASP A 133 1.70 33.67 -22.18
C ASP A 133 1.07 33.56 -20.78
N MET A 134 1.87 33.26 -19.77
CA MET A 134 1.42 33.17 -18.38
C MET A 134 1.24 34.59 -17.82
N GLN A 135 0.10 34.81 -17.13
CA GLN A 135 -0.22 36.09 -16.50
C GLN A 135 0.17 36.16 -15.02
N ALA A 136 0.18 35.01 -14.35
CA ALA A 136 0.59 34.90 -12.95
C ALA A 136 1.73 33.87 -12.82
N PHE A 137 2.87 34.27 -12.30
CA PHE A 137 4.01 33.38 -12.14
C PHE A 137 5.07 33.94 -11.17
N GLY A 138 5.87 33.04 -10.63
CA GLY A 138 7.18 33.33 -10.04
C GLY A 138 8.30 32.98 -11.00
N LEU A 139 9.47 33.56 -10.81
CA LEU A 139 10.66 33.33 -11.63
C LEU A 139 11.69 32.50 -10.87
N MET A 140 12.28 31.52 -11.52
CA MET A 140 13.29 30.64 -10.96
C MET A 140 14.38 30.38 -12.00
N LEU A 141 15.63 30.30 -11.56
CA LEU A 141 16.78 29.95 -12.38
C LEU A 141 17.36 28.62 -11.92
N THR A 142 17.56 27.69 -12.86
CA THR A 142 18.20 26.39 -12.60
C THR A 142 19.40 26.14 -13.48
N ALA A 143 20.32 25.29 -13.06
CA ALA A 143 21.36 24.77 -13.92
C ALA A 143 20.87 23.49 -14.61
N GLU A 144 21.03 23.41 -15.92
CA GLU A 144 20.45 22.36 -16.76
C GLU A 144 21.49 21.74 -17.70
N PRO A 145 21.27 20.45 -18.10
CA PRO A 145 22.17 19.78 -19.04
C PRO A 145 22.07 20.32 -20.46
N TYR A 146 20.93 20.93 -20.82
CA TYR A 146 20.67 21.56 -22.11
C TYR A 146 19.50 22.55 -21.99
N TYR A 147 19.39 23.48 -22.96
CA TYR A 147 18.46 24.59 -22.86
C TYR A 147 16.96 24.22 -23.04
N SER A 148 16.66 23.16 -23.77
CA SER A 148 15.27 22.84 -24.17
C SER A 148 14.57 21.90 -23.18
N VAL A 149 15.11 21.71 -21.98
CA VAL A 149 14.46 20.90 -20.92
C VAL A 149 13.02 21.34 -20.66
N THR A 150 12.12 20.38 -20.48
CA THR A 150 10.68 20.63 -20.21
C THR A 150 10.33 20.64 -18.73
N ALA A 151 11.24 20.20 -17.87
CA ALA A 151 11.09 20.24 -16.42
C ALA A 151 12.40 20.71 -15.77
N PRO A 152 12.35 21.57 -14.74
CA PRO A 152 13.55 22.06 -14.07
C PRO A 152 14.27 20.97 -13.30
N SER A 153 15.61 21.07 -13.23
CA SER A 153 16.43 20.26 -12.34
C SER A 153 16.26 20.70 -10.88
N ASP A 154 16.78 19.89 -9.96
CA ASP A 154 16.86 20.23 -8.52
C ASP A 154 17.97 21.26 -8.19
N VAL A 155 18.76 21.69 -9.19
CA VAL A 155 19.85 22.68 -9.02
C VAL A 155 19.30 24.07 -9.22
N VAL A 156 18.48 24.52 -8.28
CA VAL A 156 17.92 25.89 -8.27
C VAL A 156 18.97 26.85 -7.71
N VAL A 157 19.40 27.80 -8.54
CA VAL A 157 20.51 28.72 -8.22
C VAL A 157 20.04 30.12 -7.84
N ALA A 158 18.90 30.57 -8.35
CA ALA A 158 18.30 31.84 -7.95
C ALA A 158 16.77 31.79 -8.03
N GLU A 159 16.12 32.58 -7.19
CA GLU A 159 14.65 32.69 -7.10
C GLU A 159 14.26 34.17 -7.06
N ASN A 160 13.06 34.49 -7.55
CA ASN A 160 12.57 35.85 -7.47
C ASN A 160 12.24 36.25 -6.03
N VAL A 161 12.43 37.52 -5.75
CA VAL A 161 11.98 38.18 -4.53
C VAL A 161 11.06 39.34 -4.93
N VAL A 162 9.84 39.30 -4.44
CA VAL A 162 8.87 40.36 -4.70
C VAL A 162 9.25 41.59 -3.84
N ARG A 163 9.43 42.73 -4.48
CA ARG A 163 9.81 43.99 -3.85
C ARG A 163 8.62 44.64 -3.12
N PRO A 164 8.87 45.51 -2.12
CA PRO A 164 7.80 46.26 -1.47
C PRO A 164 7.05 47.20 -2.41
N ASP A 165 7.76 47.68 -3.45
CA ASP A 165 7.23 48.57 -4.52
C ASP A 165 6.68 47.80 -5.73
N THR A 166 6.68 46.47 -5.70
CA THR A 166 6.03 45.65 -6.74
C THR A 166 4.52 45.87 -6.67
N ILE A 167 3.99 46.48 -7.71
CA ILE A 167 2.55 46.72 -7.82
C ILE A 167 1.86 45.44 -8.28
N GLY A 168 1.15 44.72 -7.37
CA GLY A 168 0.49 43.49 -7.74
C GLY A 168 -0.18 42.70 -6.61
N ALA A 169 -1.17 41.88 -6.97
CA ALA A 169 -1.64 40.84 -6.07
C ALA A 169 -0.54 39.80 -5.91
N ARG A 170 -0.05 39.64 -4.68
CA ARG A 170 0.90 38.61 -4.31
C ARG A 170 0.12 37.34 -4.05
N GLU A 171 0.49 36.29 -4.70
CA GLU A 171 -0.02 34.97 -4.44
C GLU A 171 1.12 34.15 -3.86
N GLU A 172 0.99 33.67 -2.62
CA GLU A 172 1.92 32.67 -2.08
C GLU A 172 1.68 31.35 -2.81
N VAL A 173 2.64 30.99 -3.62
CA VAL A 173 2.62 29.73 -4.33
C VAL A 173 3.43 28.72 -3.56
N MET A 174 2.76 27.75 -3.03
CA MET A 174 3.38 26.48 -2.64
C MET A 174 3.59 25.66 -3.93
N ALA A 175 4.55 26.07 -4.75
CA ALA A 175 4.83 25.37 -6.00
C ALA A 175 5.36 23.95 -5.67
N LYS A 176 4.49 22.97 -5.85
CA LYS A 176 4.90 21.57 -5.95
C LYS A 176 5.21 21.28 -7.41
N TYR A 177 6.45 21.43 -7.82
CA TYR A 177 6.86 21.04 -9.16
C TYR A 177 7.73 19.78 -9.08
N GLU A 178 7.54 18.90 -10.06
CA GLU A 178 8.39 17.76 -10.24
C GLU A 178 9.75 18.25 -10.79
N LEU A 179 10.77 18.16 -9.96
CA LEU A 179 12.14 18.37 -10.41
C LEU A 179 12.65 17.09 -11.06
N LEU A 180 13.41 17.22 -12.13
CA LEU A 180 14.21 16.10 -12.63
C LEU A 180 15.29 15.79 -11.59
N PRO A 181 15.26 14.64 -10.91
CA PRO A 181 16.21 14.36 -9.85
C PRO A 181 17.64 14.34 -10.41
N ARG A 182 18.56 14.98 -9.71
CA ARG A 182 20.01 15.00 -10.03
C ARG A 182 20.55 13.60 -10.35
N GLY A 183 20.06 12.55 -9.68
CA GLY A 183 20.48 11.18 -9.89
C GLY A 183 20.00 10.53 -11.19
N GLN A 184 19.01 11.05 -11.89
CA GLN A 184 18.56 10.46 -13.17
C GLN A 184 19.57 10.61 -14.29
N TYR A 185 20.36 11.68 -14.28
CA TYR A 185 21.42 11.88 -15.29
C TYR A 185 22.69 11.08 -14.98
N THR A 186 22.98 10.84 -13.71
CA THR A 186 24.22 10.19 -13.27
C THR A 186 24.11 8.68 -13.09
N MET A 187 22.90 8.13 -12.89
CA MET A 187 22.72 6.69 -12.63
C MET A 187 22.75 5.83 -13.90
N THR A 188 22.42 6.40 -15.05
CA THR A 188 22.32 5.68 -16.33
C THR A 188 23.41 6.06 -17.34
N ILE A 189 24.06 7.17 -17.14
CA ILE A 189 25.12 7.66 -18.02
C ILE A 189 26.41 7.69 -17.20
N GLN A 190 27.43 6.97 -17.65
CA GLN A 190 28.75 7.05 -17.00
C GLN A 190 29.23 8.51 -17.08
N PRO A 191 29.71 9.11 -15.98
CA PRO A 191 30.18 10.51 -15.97
C PRO A 191 31.21 10.82 -17.03
N ALA A 192 31.96 9.83 -17.51
CA ALA A 192 32.92 9.94 -18.58
C ALA A 192 32.28 10.08 -19.99
N GLN A 193 30.97 9.81 -20.12
CA GLN A 193 30.24 9.93 -21.39
C GLN A 193 29.54 11.28 -21.57
N LEU A 194 29.49 12.09 -20.49
CA LEU A 194 28.96 13.44 -20.56
C LEU A 194 30.12 14.41 -20.77
N HIS A 195 29.99 15.25 -21.78
CA HIS A 195 30.97 16.32 -21.98
C HIS A 195 30.81 17.34 -20.85
N SER A 196 31.96 17.68 -20.27
CA SER A 196 32.07 18.82 -19.38
C SER A 196 32.60 19.98 -20.18
N TYR A 197 32.24 21.19 -19.76
CA TYR A 197 32.92 22.38 -20.19
C TYR A 197 34.45 22.14 -20.12
N ASP A 198 35.09 22.16 -21.27
CA ASP A 198 36.53 22.01 -21.33
C ASP A 198 37.15 23.42 -21.20
N ALA A 199 38.06 23.58 -20.22
CA ALA A 199 38.86 24.83 -20.07
C ALA A 199 39.64 25.20 -21.34
N SER A 200 39.79 24.27 -22.28
CA SER A 200 40.33 24.56 -23.61
C SER A 200 39.43 25.44 -24.48
N ALA A 201 38.16 25.59 -24.09
CA ALA A 201 37.24 26.57 -24.73
C ALA A 201 37.43 28.00 -24.20
N GLU A 202 38.18 28.19 -23.10
CA GLU A 202 38.55 29.50 -22.61
C GLU A 202 39.49 30.18 -23.63
N GLY A 203 38.98 31.25 -24.25
CA GLY A 203 39.74 32.02 -25.27
C GLY A 203 39.31 31.77 -26.70
N LEU A 204 38.30 30.92 -26.93
CA LEU A 204 37.69 30.83 -28.24
C LEU A 204 36.89 32.11 -28.54
N PRO A 205 36.80 32.54 -29.82
CA PRO A 205 35.84 33.53 -30.25
C PRO A 205 34.42 33.08 -29.86
N TYR A 206 33.55 34.01 -29.46
CA TYR A 206 32.20 33.74 -28.94
C TYR A 206 31.40 32.76 -29.82
N ASP A 207 31.39 32.96 -31.13
CA ASP A 207 30.66 32.09 -32.09
C ASP A 207 31.16 30.63 -32.06
N ARG A 208 32.45 30.41 -31.88
CA ARG A 208 33.04 29.07 -31.75
C ARG A 208 32.73 28.44 -30.39
N TYR A 209 32.76 29.25 -29.36
CA TYR A 209 32.37 28.81 -28.03
C TYR A 209 30.91 28.38 -28.01
N GLU A 210 30.01 29.18 -28.55
CA GLU A 210 28.59 28.86 -28.68
C GLU A 210 28.39 27.56 -29.46
N ALA A 211 29.03 27.36 -30.59
CA ALA A 211 28.92 26.15 -31.40
C ALA A 211 29.39 24.89 -30.63
N VAL A 212 30.47 24.96 -29.84
CA VAL A 212 30.91 23.85 -29.00
C VAL A 212 29.94 23.57 -27.88
N LEU A 213 29.43 24.62 -27.23
CA LEU A 213 28.46 24.47 -26.14
C LEU A 213 27.16 23.81 -26.64
N GLU A 214 26.60 24.27 -27.75
CA GLU A 214 25.36 23.70 -28.31
C GLU A 214 25.56 22.25 -28.78
N LEU A 215 26.74 21.91 -29.29
CA LEU A 215 27.05 20.55 -29.65
C LEU A 215 27.04 19.62 -28.40
N TYR A 216 27.71 20.04 -27.31
CA TYR A 216 27.69 19.28 -26.06
C TYR A 216 26.31 19.18 -25.42
N GLN A 217 25.49 20.22 -25.52
CA GLN A 217 24.10 20.16 -25.09
C GLN A 217 23.31 19.16 -25.92
N ALA A 218 23.50 19.08 -27.23
CA ALA A 218 22.85 18.10 -28.08
C ALA A 218 23.29 16.66 -27.78
N GLU A 219 24.57 16.45 -27.55
CA GLU A 219 25.09 15.14 -27.12
C GLU A 219 24.46 14.70 -25.78
N ASN A 220 24.43 15.59 -24.79
CA ASN A 220 23.80 15.32 -23.52
C ASN A 220 22.31 15.01 -23.67
N ALA A 221 21.58 15.78 -24.45
CA ALA A 221 20.15 15.58 -24.68
C ALA A 221 19.86 14.19 -25.31
N VAL A 222 20.64 13.82 -26.35
CA VAL A 222 20.48 12.50 -27.00
C VAL A 222 20.84 11.36 -26.04
N GLN A 223 21.92 11.51 -25.24
CA GLN A 223 22.30 10.49 -24.26
C GLN A 223 21.23 10.32 -23.17
N ILE A 224 20.71 11.43 -22.65
CA ILE A 224 19.65 11.43 -21.64
C ILE A 224 18.37 10.80 -22.22
N ALA A 225 17.96 11.18 -23.43
CA ALA A 225 16.79 10.57 -24.09
C ALA A 225 16.97 9.05 -24.28
N ARG A 226 18.15 8.61 -24.71
CA ARG A 226 18.48 7.18 -24.84
C ARG A 226 18.38 6.45 -23.50
N SER A 227 18.93 7.02 -22.43
CA SER A 227 18.92 6.40 -21.09
C SER A 227 17.51 6.21 -20.56
N LEU A 228 16.56 7.01 -21.02
CA LEU A 228 15.13 6.91 -20.66
C LEU A 228 14.34 6.03 -21.63
N GLY A 229 15.01 5.37 -22.58
CA GLY A 229 14.41 4.42 -23.51
C GLY A 229 13.78 5.07 -24.74
N ALA A 230 14.21 6.27 -25.13
CA ALA A 230 13.65 6.95 -26.30
C ALA A 230 13.87 6.18 -27.61
N ASP A 231 14.94 5.43 -27.71
CA ASP A 231 15.22 4.51 -28.82
C ASP A 231 14.12 3.44 -29.00
N ARG A 232 13.51 3.01 -27.90
CA ARG A 232 12.44 2.01 -27.91
C ARG A 232 11.04 2.64 -27.97
N PHE A 233 10.79 3.66 -27.15
CA PHE A 233 9.45 4.20 -26.97
C PHE A 233 9.13 5.38 -27.88
N ALA A 234 10.15 6.05 -28.45
CA ALA A 234 10.00 7.16 -29.39
C ALA A 234 11.04 7.06 -30.54
N PRO A 235 11.11 5.91 -31.27
CA PRO A 235 12.22 5.62 -32.19
C PRO A 235 12.35 6.65 -33.32
N GLU A 236 11.26 7.18 -33.84
CA GLU A 236 11.27 8.16 -34.95
C GLU A 236 11.93 9.48 -34.53
N SER A 237 11.43 10.08 -33.43
CA SER A 237 11.98 11.33 -32.91
C SER A 237 13.44 11.15 -32.47
N PHE A 238 13.75 10.01 -31.80
CA PHE A 238 15.10 9.70 -31.35
C PHE A 238 16.07 9.49 -32.52
N SER A 239 15.68 8.78 -33.57
CA SER A 239 16.49 8.59 -34.77
C SER A 239 16.78 9.94 -35.47
N LYS A 240 15.78 10.83 -35.53
CA LYS A 240 15.96 12.17 -36.09
C LYS A 240 16.95 12.97 -35.25
N ALA A 241 16.81 12.96 -33.91
CA ALA A 241 17.75 13.65 -33.03
C ALA A 241 19.19 13.14 -33.20
N ALA A 242 19.38 11.81 -33.22
CA ALA A 242 20.68 11.21 -33.42
C ALA A 242 21.31 11.55 -34.80
N THR A 243 20.49 11.61 -35.83
CA THR A 243 20.93 12.00 -37.18
C THR A 243 21.36 13.47 -37.23
N LEU A 244 20.57 14.36 -36.62
CA LEU A 244 20.90 15.79 -36.54
C LEU A 244 22.19 16.03 -35.71
N LEU A 245 22.35 15.29 -34.61
CA LEU A 245 23.57 15.35 -33.82
C LEU A 245 24.78 14.96 -34.67
N SER A 246 24.74 13.81 -35.34
CA SER A 246 25.81 13.36 -36.23
C SER A 246 26.11 14.36 -37.33
N GLN A 247 25.14 15.03 -37.89
CA GLN A 247 25.32 16.10 -38.88
C GLN A 247 26.03 17.31 -38.26
N ALA A 248 25.64 17.74 -37.06
CA ALA A 248 26.27 18.84 -36.34
C ALA A 248 27.75 18.53 -36.02
N GLU A 249 28.04 17.32 -35.55
CA GLU A 249 29.39 16.81 -35.32
C GLU A 249 30.26 16.83 -36.59
N ASP A 250 29.74 16.33 -37.71
CA ASP A 250 30.37 16.32 -39.01
C ASP A 250 30.67 17.76 -39.51
N MET A 251 29.69 18.66 -39.36
CA MET A 251 29.84 20.07 -39.72
C MET A 251 30.92 20.76 -38.89
N SER A 252 30.93 20.48 -37.57
CA SER A 252 31.94 21.01 -36.65
C SER A 252 33.35 20.48 -36.98
N ALA A 253 33.49 19.16 -37.23
CA ALA A 253 34.74 18.52 -37.59
C ALA A 253 35.33 19.08 -38.90
N ARG A 254 34.48 19.40 -39.88
CA ARG A 254 34.83 20.01 -41.16
C ARG A 254 35.05 21.53 -41.07
N LYS A 255 34.90 22.11 -39.87
CA LYS A 255 35.01 23.57 -39.62
C LYS A 255 34.11 24.40 -40.53
N MET A 256 32.86 23.93 -40.72
CA MET A 256 31.84 24.63 -41.45
C MET A 256 31.38 25.88 -40.68
N ASP A 257 30.43 26.62 -41.29
CA ASP A 257 29.85 27.80 -40.67
C ASP A 257 29.29 27.51 -39.24
N THR A 258 29.72 28.27 -38.25
CA THR A 258 29.37 28.11 -36.84
C THR A 258 27.88 28.27 -36.60
N HIS A 259 27.19 29.17 -37.32
CA HIS A 259 25.76 29.34 -37.22
C HIS A 259 24.99 28.11 -37.71
N ALA A 260 25.48 27.43 -38.74
CA ALA A 260 24.87 26.18 -39.22
C ALA A 260 25.06 25.05 -38.18
N VAL A 261 26.23 24.96 -37.53
CA VAL A 261 26.50 24.00 -36.44
C VAL A 261 25.56 24.26 -35.26
N VAL A 262 25.45 25.50 -34.78
CA VAL A 262 24.53 25.92 -33.69
C VAL A 262 23.09 25.55 -34.01
N SER A 263 22.60 25.93 -35.21
CA SER A 263 21.23 25.66 -35.61
C SER A 263 20.92 24.16 -35.65
N THR A 264 21.82 23.35 -36.22
CA THR A 264 21.61 21.89 -36.31
C THR A 264 21.71 21.21 -34.93
N ALA A 265 22.66 21.63 -34.10
CA ALA A 265 22.80 21.15 -32.74
C ALA A 265 21.55 21.50 -31.90
N ARG A 266 21.03 22.70 -32.02
CA ARG A 266 19.78 23.09 -31.34
C ARG A 266 18.56 22.28 -31.81
N GLU A 267 18.47 22.00 -33.12
CA GLU A 267 17.42 21.12 -33.64
C GLU A 267 17.55 19.70 -33.08
N ALA A 268 18.79 19.17 -32.97
CA ALA A 268 19.07 17.87 -32.37
C ALA A 268 18.62 17.82 -30.90
N THR A 269 18.98 18.85 -30.13
CA THR A 269 18.61 19.00 -28.70
C THR A 269 17.09 19.00 -28.52
N GLN A 270 16.37 19.77 -29.35
CA GLN A 270 14.90 19.83 -29.30
C GLN A 270 14.27 18.48 -29.63
N MET A 271 14.73 17.83 -30.71
CA MET A 271 14.23 16.50 -31.09
C MET A 271 14.54 15.44 -30.03
N ALA A 272 15.67 15.53 -29.35
CA ALA A 272 16.02 14.64 -28.25
C ALA A 272 15.10 14.83 -27.04
N GLU A 273 14.80 16.08 -26.69
CA GLU A 273 13.87 16.39 -25.61
C GLU A 273 12.44 15.94 -25.94
N ASP A 274 11.98 16.15 -27.17
CA ASP A 274 10.70 15.63 -27.63
C ASP A 274 10.64 14.09 -27.55
N ALA A 275 11.71 13.41 -27.99
CA ALA A 275 11.85 11.97 -27.89
C ALA A 275 11.83 11.49 -26.44
N ARG A 276 12.53 12.19 -25.56
CA ARG A 276 12.57 11.91 -24.11
C ARG A 276 11.17 12.03 -23.49
N THR A 277 10.47 13.09 -23.78
CA THR A 277 9.13 13.37 -23.24
C THR A 277 8.12 12.31 -23.71
N ILE A 278 8.14 11.97 -25.00
CA ILE A 278 7.31 10.91 -25.57
C ILE A 278 7.66 9.55 -24.91
N ALA A 279 8.96 9.27 -24.77
CA ALA A 279 9.41 8.00 -24.20
C ALA A 279 8.97 7.83 -22.74
N VAL A 280 9.13 8.85 -21.91
CA VAL A 280 8.68 8.82 -20.51
C VAL A 280 7.18 8.56 -20.46
N LYS A 281 6.39 9.28 -21.23
CA LYS A 281 4.93 9.13 -21.27
C LYS A 281 4.55 7.71 -21.70
N ARG A 282 5.07 7.21 -22.82
CA ARG A 282 4.74 5.87 -23.35
C ARG A 282 5.20 4.75 -22.42
N ARG A 283 6.36 4.90 -21.80
CA ARG A 283 6.85 3.94 -20.81
C ARG A 283 5.92 3.86 -19.58
N ASP A 284 5.42 5.01 -19.12
CA ASP A 284 4.52 5.05 -17.97
C ASP A 284 3.14 4.47 -18.33
N GLU A 285 2.64 4.75 -19.54
CA GLU A 285 1.43 4.12 -20.08
C GLU A 285 1.58 2.60 -20.22
N ASP A 286 2.71 2.11 -20.73
CA ASP A 286 3.03 0.68 -20.88
C ASP A 286 3.14 -0.02 -19.51
N ARG A 287 3.79 0.65 -18.54
CA ARG A 287 3.85 0.15 -17.15
C ARG A 287 2.45 0.03 -16.55
N HIS A 288 1.66 1.07 -16.66
CA HIS A 288 0.30 1.07 -16.12
C HIS A 288 -0.60 0.01 -16.79
N ALA A 289 -0.46 -0.18 -18.11
CA ALA A 289 -1.16 -1.25 -18.82
C ALA A 289 -0.78 -2.64 -18.31
N ARG A 290 0.52 -2.89 -18.07
CA ARG A 290 0.99 -4.16 -17.50
C ARG A 290 0.52 -4.38 -16.07
N GLU A 291 0.54 -3.35 -15.22
CA GLU A 291 0.03 -3.42 -13.85
C GLU A 291 -1.47 -3.78 -13.85
N LEU A 292 -2.24 -3.17 -14.75
CA LEU A 292 -3.66 -3.47 -14.91
C LEU A 292 -3.90 -4.92 -15.38
N GLU A 293 -3.10 -5.39 -16.34
CA GLU A 293 -3.17 -6.77 -16.85
C GLU A 293 -2.82 -7.78 -15.74
N GLN A 294 -1.72 -7.55 -15.02
CA GLN A 294 -1.34 -8.37 -13.87
C GLN A 294 -2.42 -8.38 -12.77
N SER A 295 -3.03 -7.24 -12.50
CA SER A 295 -4.13 -7.15 -11.54
C SER A 295 -5.37 -7.95 -11.98
N ARG A 296 -5.68 -7.93 -13.29
CA ARG A 296 -6.76 -8.74 -13.88
C ARG A 296 -6.45 -10.24 -13.79
N GLU A 297 -5.26 -10.65 -14.18
CA GLU A 297 -4.82 -12.05 -14.08
C GLU A 297 -4.86 -12.55 -12.63
N GLN A 298 -4.36 -11.77 -11.69
CA GLN A 298 -4.43 -12.10 -10.26
C GLN A 298 -5.88 -12.19 -9.77
N GLY A 299 -6.76 -11.30 -10.23
CA GLY A 299 -8.19 -11.34 -9.94
C GLY A 299 -8.86 -12.61 -10.47
N GLU A 300 -8.55 -13.02 -11.69
CA GLU A 300 -9.04 -14.27 -12.29
C GLU A 300 -8.53 -15.50 -11.55
N LEU A 301 -7.23 -15.53 -11.19
CA LEU A 301 -6.66 -16.64 -10.42
C LEU A 301 -7.31 -16.77 -9.06
N ARG A 302 -7.54 -15.65 -8.35
CA ARG A 302 -8.26 -15.65 -7.08
C ARG A 302 -9.68 -16.17 -7.22
N ARG A 303 -10.42 -15.70 -8.24
CA ARG A 303 -11.77 -16.17 -8.49
C ARG A 303 -11.82 -17.67 -8.77
N ARG A 304 -10.92 -18.18 -9.61
CA ARG A 304 -10.82 -19.64 -9.87
C ARG A 304 -10.51 -20.42 -8.59
N ALA A 305 -9.55 -19.94 -7.80
CA ALA A 305 -9.22 -20.57 -6.52
C ALA A 305 -10.39 -20.56 -5.52
N GLU A 306 -11.19 -19.48 -5.50
CA GLU A 306 -12.42 -19.40 -4.70
C GLU A 306 -13.52 -20.36 -5.20
N GLU A 307 -13.70 -20.44 -6.52
CA GLU A 307 -14.62 -21.39 -7.17
C GLU A 307 -14.21 -22.84 -6.86
N ASP A 308 -12.92 -23.18 -7.01
CA ASP A 308 -12.40 -24.52 -6.70
C ASP A 308 -12.54 -24.85 -5.21
N ALA A 309 -12.26 -23.88 -4.32
CA ALA A 309 -12.45 -24.05 -2.89
C ALA A 309 -13.93 -24.20 -2.50
N ALA A 310 -14.82 -23.48 -3.16
CA ALA A 310 -16.27 -23.61 -2.95
C ALA A 310 -16.77 -24.99 -3.43
N GLN A 311 -16.29 -25.45 -4.59
CA GLN A 311 -16.59 -26.77 -5.09
C GLN A 311 -16.11 -27.88 -4.13
N ALA A 312 -14.83 -27.79 -3.71
CA ALA A 312 -14.28 -28.77 -2.76
C ALA A 312 -15.05 -28.81 -1.42
N ARG A 313 -15.53 -27.64 -0.94
CA ARG A 313 -16.39 -27.58 0.26
C ARG A 313 -17.74 -28.24 0.02
N ALA A 314 -18.35 -28.01 -1.15
CA ALA A 314 -19.62 -28.62 -1.50
C ALA A 314 -19.51 -30.15 -1.60
N ASP A 315 -18.42 -30.63 -2.21
CA ASP A 315 -18.15 -32.07 -2.34
C ASP A 315 -17.89 -32.70 -0.98
N ALA A 316 -17.09 -32.08 -0.09
CA ALA A 316 -16.88 -32.53 1.27
C ALA A 316 -18.20 -32.57 2.10
N GLN A 317 -19.06 -31.58 1.92
CA GLN A 317 -20.40 -31.58 2.56
C GLN A 317 -21.28 -32.71 2.06
N ARG A 318 -21.22 -33.06 0.76
CA ARG A 318 -21.97 -34.21 0.21
C ARG A 318 -21.45 -35.53 0.78
N GLU A 319 -20.12 -35.72 0.82
CA GLU A 319 -19.51 -36.92 1.41
C GLU A 319 -19.87 -37.06 2.89
N ASP A 320 -19.83 -35.97 3.66
CA ASP A 320 -20.23 -35.97 5.08
C ASP A 320 -21.75 -36.31 5.23
N ALA A 321 -22.60 -35.75 4.39
CA ALA A 321 -24.01 -36.04 4.41
C ALA A 321 -24.31 -37.50 4.04
N GLU A 322 -23.64 -38.07 3.07
CA GLU A 322 -23.71 -39.47 2.70
C GLU A 322 -23.25 -40.40 3.82
N ARG A 323 -22.13 -40.03 4.48
CA ARG A 323 -21.61 -40.78 5.63
C ARG A 323 -22.60 -40.78 6.78
N ILE A 324 -23.17 -39.61 7.12
CA ILE A 324 -24.18 -39.46 8.17
C ILE A 324 -25.44 -40.29 7.83
N ALA A 325 -25.90 -40.24 6.58
CA ALA A 325 -27.06 -41.03 6.14
C ALA A 325 -26.77 -42.54 6.23
N ALA A 326 -25.56 -42.97 5.86
CA ALA A 326 -25.18 -44.38 5.98
C ALA A 326 -25.06 -44.83 7.45
N GLU A 327 -24.57 -44.00 8.34
CA GLU A 327 -24.52 -44.26 9.79
C GLU A 327 -25.95 -44.35 10.37
N GLN A 328 -26.85 -43.44 9.98
CA GLN A 328 -28.24 -43.48 10.39
C GLN A 328 -28.94 -44.75 9.89
N ALA A 329 -28.75 -45.13 8.64
CA ALA A 329 -29.33 -46.33 8.08
C ALA A 329 -28.82 -47.60 8.81
N ARG A 330 -27.55 -47.65 9.21
CA ARG A 330 -27.01 -48.75 10.03
C ARG A 330 -27.64 -48.75 11.42
N ALA A 331 -27.72 -47.60 12.07
CA ALA A 331 -28.37 -47.49 13.39
C ALA A 331 -29.85 -47.88 13.37
N ASP A 332 -30.55 -47.53 12.31
CA ASP A 332 -31.95 -47.90 12.15
C ASP A 332 -32.11 -49.41 11.86
N ALA A 333 -31.19 -50.00 11.08
CA ALA A 333 -31.18 -51.44 10.87
C ALA A 333 -30.87 -52.22 12.17
N GLU A 334 -29.95 -51.76 12.98
CA GLU A 334 -29.63 -52.33 14.31
C GLU A 334 -30.84 -52.19 15.25
N ARG A 335 -31.54 -51.06 15.24
CA ARG A 335 -32.76 -50.86 16.02
C ARG A 335 -33.86 -51.80 15.54
N ALA A 336 -34.04 -51.95 14.25
CA ALA A 336 -35.02 -52.88 13.71
C ALA A 336 -34.74 -54.34 14.09
N GLN A 337 -33.45 -54.74 14.06
CA GLN A 337 -33.01 -56.06 14.51
C GLN A 337 -33.30 -56.24 16.01
N ALA A 338 -32.91 -55.26 16.84
CA ALA A 338 -33.18 -55.30 18.28
C ALA A 338 -34.71 -55.36 18.61
N ILE A 339 -35.53 -54.70 17.82
CA ILE A 339 -37.00 -54.78 17.97
C ILE A 339 -37.50 -56.18 17.58
N ALA A 340 -36.99 -56.75 16.49
CA ALA A 340 -37.36 -58.09 16.04
C ALA A 340 -36.91 -59.16 17.05
N GLU A 341 -35.71 -59.03 17.62
CA GLU A 341 -35.24 -59.91 18.70
C GLU A 341 -36.07 -59.78 19.98
N ARG A 342 -36.46 -58.56 20.36
CA ARG A 342 -37.38 -58.34 21.49
C ARG A 342 -38.77 -58.92 21.21
N GLN A 343 -39.30 -58.83 20.02
CA GLN A 343 -40.59 -59.40 19.63
C GLN A 343 -40.49 -60.91 19.65
N ALA A 344 -39.42 -61.53 19.19
CA ALA A 344 -39.16 -62.94 19.26
C ALA A 344 -39.00 -63.42 20.70
N ALA A 345 -38.32 -62.65 21.56
CA ALA A 345 -38.16 -62.91 22.99
C ALA A 345 -39.49 -62.79 23.73
N VAL A 346 -40.34 -61.82 23.39
CA VAL A 346 -41.66 -61.63 23.93
C VAL A 346 -42.60 -62.82 23.53
N ALA A 347 -42.53 -63.23 22.24
CA ALA A 347 -43.29 -64.40 21.75
C ALA A 347 -42.83 -65.71 22.46
N THR A 348 -41.57 -65.83 22.83
CA THR A 348 -41.05 -66.95 23.58
C THR A 348 -41.38 -66.84 25.09
N ALA A 349 -41.45 -65.65 25.67
CA ALA A 349 -41.79 -65.38 27.06
C ALA A 349 -43.31 -65.47 27.33
N GLN A 350 -44.18 -65.29 26.32
CA GLN A 350 -45.63 -65.56 26.45
C GLN A 350 -45.99 -67.02 26.61
N ARG A 351 -44.96 -67.90 26.54
CA ARG A 351 -45.12 -69.32 26.82
C ARG A 351 -44.66 -69.74 28.24
N ALA A 352 -44.26 -68.79 29.08
CA ALA A 352 -43.87 -69.03 30.49
C ALA A 352 -44.76 -68.25 31.49
N PRO A 353 -45.07 -68.67 32.69
CA PRO A 353 -46.01 -67.95 33.58
C PRO A 353 -45.36 -66.68 34.17
N LEU A 354 -46.23 -65.67 34.31
CA LEU A 354 -45.92 -64.29 34.71
C LEU A 354 -45.45 -64.11 36.15
N ALA A 355 -44.32 -63.39 36.30
CA ALA A 355 -44.02 -62.59 37.49
C ALA A 355 -43.98 -61.08 37.12
N PRO A 356 -44.40 -60.13 37.94
CA PRO A 356 -44.66 -58.75 37.60
C PRO A 356 -43.30 -57.97 37.41
N PRO A 357 -43.29 -56.96 36.51
CA PRO A 357 -42.10 -56.25 36.22
C PRO A 357 -41.76 -55.11 37.21
N PRO A 358 -40.51 -54.79 37.48
CA PRO A 358 -40.12 -53.60 38.20
C PRO A 358 -40.21 -52.38 37.24
N ASN A 359 -40.79 -51.30 37.73
CA ASN A 359 -40.98 -50.05 37.10
C ASN A 359 -39.64 -49.30 37.04
N PRO A 360 -39.03 -48.99 35.85
CA PRO A 360 -37.85 -48.10 35.80
C PRO A 360 -38.30 -46.65 35.81
N SER A 361 -38.34 -46.03 36.96
CA SER A 361 -38.26 -44.59 37.07
C SER A 361 -36.89 -44.15 36.60
N ILE A 362 -36.76 -43.69 35.33
CA ILE A 362 -35.59 -42.98 34.85
C ILE A 362 -35.48 -41.74 35.73
N ASP A 363 -34.46 -41.69 36.57
CA ASP A 363 -34.19 -40.54 37.42
C ASP A 363 -33.72 -39.40 36.53
N ARG A 364 -34.71 -38.61 36.07
CA ARG A 364 -34.52 -37.46 35.20
C ARG A 364 -33.53 -36.47 35.82
N THR A 365 -33.48 -36.38 37.11
CA THR A 365 -32.61 -35.49 37.88
C THR A 365 -31.15 -35.93 37.78
N ALA A 366 -30.86 -37.22 37.86
CA ALA A 366 -29.50 -37.75 37.72
C ALA A 366 -28.95 -37.50 36.29
N LEU A 367 -29.77 -37.65 35.26
CA LEU A 367 -29.39 -37.40 33.89
C LEU A 367 -29.09 -35.91 33.65
N GLN A 368 -29.92 -34.98 34.17
CA GLN A 368 -29.68 -33.55 34.11
C GLN A 368 -28.38 -33.13 34.85
N GLN A 369 -28.10 -33.68 36.00
CA GLN A 369 -26.87 -33.43 36.72
C GLN A 369 -25.64 -33.94 35.97
N GLN A 370 -25.73 -35.08 35.33
CA GLN A 370 -24.67 -35.62 34.48
C GLN A 370 -24.39 -34.73 33.28
N HIS A 371 -25.39 -34.28 32.54
CA HIS A 371 -25.29 -33.36 31.42
C HIS A 371 -24.70 -32.01 31.84
N ARG A 372 -25.14 -31.47 33.00
CA ARG A 372 -24.62 -30.24 33.56
C ARG A 372 -23.10 -30.33 33.87
N ALA A 373 -22.68 -31.43 34.50
CA ALA A 373 -21.26 -31.67 34.83
C ALA A 373 -20.41 -31.84 33.59
N GLN A 374 -20.91 -32.54 32.56
CA GLN A 374 -20.20 -32.69 31.28
C GLN A 374 -20.02 -31.34 30.57
N LEU A 375 -21.10 -30.57 30.46
CA LEU A 375 -21.08 -29.25 29.83
C LEU A 375 -20.17 -28.29 30.59
N PHE A 376 -20.19 -28.30 31.94
CA PHE A 376 -19.29 -27.52 32.75
C PHE A 376 -17.82 -27.84 32.48
N ALA A 377 -17.45 -29.11 32.40
CA ALA A 377 -16.10 -29.54 32.13
C ALA A 377 -15.60 -29.07 30.74
N LEU A 378 -16.42 -29.16 29.71
CA LEU A 378 -16.10 -28.68 28.35
C LEU A 378 -15.93 -27.17 28.30
N LEU A 379 -16.82 -26.42 28.93
CA LEU A 379 -16.79 -24.95 28.98
C LEU A 379 -15.56 -24.46 29.74
N ASN A 380 -15.28 -25.02 30.90
CA ASN A 380 -14.16 -24.62 31.75
C ASN A 380 -12.78 -24.95 31.14
N GLY A 381 -12.73 -25.91 30.22
CA GLY A 381 -11.53 -26.21 29.41
C GLY A 381 -11.24 -25.12 28.33
N THR A 382 -12.22 -24.26 28.01
CA THR A 382 -12.09 -23.23 26.97
C THR A 382 -11.96 -21.83 27.58
N LEU A 383 -12.86 -21.49 28.52
CA LEU A 383 -12.98 -20.20 29.18
C LEU A 383 -13.33 -20.40 30.64
N THR A 384 -12.94 -19.46 31.49
CA THR A 384 -13.28 -19.52 32.94
C THR A 384 -14.78 -19.62 33.14
N THR A 385 -15.21 -20.79 33.64
CA THR A 385 -16.63 -21.10 33.81
C THR A 385 -16.94 -21.33 35.28
N ARG A 386 -18.08 -20.84 35.75
CA ARG A 386 -18.57 -21.03 37.12
C ARG A 386 -19.95 -21.70 37.08
N ASP A 387 -20.18 -22.63 37.99
CA ASP A 387 -21.50 -23.19 38.23
C ASP A 387 -22.24 -22.31 39.21
N THR A 388 -23.41 -21.81 38.85
CA THR A 388 -24.19 -20.86 39.64
C THR A 388 -25.69 -21.21 39.63
N PRO A 389 -26.47 -20.65 40.59
CA PRO A 389 -27.92 -20.79 40.56
C PRO A 389 -28.62 -20.29 39.28
N ARG A 390 -27.93 -19.37 38.53
CA ARG A 390 -28.47 -18.83 37.27
C ARG A 390 -28.20 -19.74 36.05
N GLY A 391 -27.29 -20.72 36.21
CA GLY A 391 -26.80 -21.57 35.17
C GLY A 391 -25.26 -21.63 35.15
N LEU A 392 -24.71 -22.21 34.13
CA LEU A 392 -23.26 -22.16 33.88
C LEU A 392 -22.88 -20.80 33.34
N VAL A 393 -21.95 -20.11 34.00
CA VAL A 393 -21.55 -18.75 33.67
C VAL A 393 -20.12 -18.76 33.14
N VAL A 394 -19.96 -18.51 31.87
CA VAL A 394 -18.66 -18.32 31.20
C VAL A 394 -18.29 -16.85 31.25
N THR A 395 -17.10 -16.53 31.75
CA THR A 395 -16.62 -15.16 31.88
C THR A 395 -15.66 -14.80 30.77
N ILE A 396 -15.95 -13.71 30.05
CA ILE A 396 -15.11 -13.08 29.05
C ILE A 396 -14.56 -11.79 29.63
N SER A 397 -13.24 -11.71 29.83
CA SER A 397 -12.58 -10.58 30.46
C SER A 397 -12.48 -9.38 29.52
N ASP A 398 -12.27 -8.18 30.08
CA ASP A 398 -12.00 -6.95 29.30
C ASP A 398 -10.81 -7.09 28.37
N SER A 399 -9.81 -7.89 28.71
CA SER A 399 -8.61 -8.16 27.89
C SER A 399 -8.90 -8.75 26.52
N MET A 400 -10.08 -9.33 26.31
CA MET A 400 -10.52 -9.84 25.01
C MET A 400 -11.10 -8.78 24.08
N PHE A 401 -11.26 -7.56 24.56
CA PHE A 401 -11.70 -6.41 23.80
C PHE A 401 -10.55 -5.43 23.53
N GLU A 402 -10.72 -4.58 22.54
CA GLU A 402 -9.84 -3.42 22.36
C GLU A 402 -10.07 -2.44 23.53
N PRO A 403 -9.02 -1.78 24.04
CA PRO A 403 -9.15 -0.90 25.19
C PRO A 403 -10.23 0.19 25.02
N GLY A 404 -11.20 0.20 25.94
CA GLY A 404 -12.29 1.18 25.90
C GLY A 404 -13.33 1.01 24.80
N ASN A 405 -13.29 -0.09 24.03
CA ASN A 405 -14.11 -0.34 22.86
C ASN A 405 -14.96 -1.63 23.05
N ASP A 406 -15.91 -1.81 22.15
CA ASP A 406 -16.75 -3.01 22.03
C ASP A 406 -16.18 -4.06 21.07
N ARG A 407 -15.10 -3.73 20.34
CA ARG A 407 -14.47 -4.61 19.35
C ARG A 407 -13.70 -5.73 20.03
N LEU A 408 -14.01 -6.95 19.61
CA LEU A 408 -13.26 -8.13 20.02
C LEU A 408 -11.89 -8.17 19.34
N ARG A 409 -10.86 -8.49 20.12
CA ARG A 409 -9.51 -8.72 19.61
C ARG A 409 -9.44 -10.02 18.82
N ILE A 410 -8.43 -10.14 17.98
CA ILE A 410 -8.20 -11.34 17.15
C ILE A 410 -8.06 -12.59 18.02
N ASP A 411 -7.41 -12.46 19.18
CA ASP A 411 -7.18 -13.55 20.15
C ASP A 411 -8.48 -14.10 20.75
N ALA A 412 -9.56 -13.31 20.79
CA ALA A 412 -10.86 -13.70 21.27
C ALA A 412 -11.63 -14.62 20.28
N SER A 413 -11.28 -14.60 19.00
CA SER A 413 -12.02 -15.34 17.96
C SER A 413 -11.99 -16.85 18.19
N ARG A 414 -10.86 -17.42 18.54
CA ARG A 414 -10.71 -18.86 18.77
C ARG A 414 -11.47 -19.36 20.01
N PRO A 415 -11.35 -18.75 21.18
CA PRO A 415 -12.16 -19.12 22.34
C PRO A 415 -13.66 -19.00 22.12
N LEU A 416 -14.13 -17.97 21.41
CA LEU A 416 -15.55 -17.77 21.11
C LEU A 416 -16.06 -18.79 20.08
N ALA A 417 -15.27 -19.13 19.07
CA ALA A 417 -15.61 -20.19 18.13
C ALA A 417 -15.74 -21.56 18.83
N ASN A 418 -14.84 -21.90 19.76
CA ASN A 418 -14.92 -23.10 20.54
C ASN A 418 -16.18 -23.11 21.44
N LEU A 419 -16.48 -21.98 22.07
CA LEU A 419 -17.70 -21.82 22.87
C LEU A 419 -18.95 -22.06 22.02
N ALA A 420 -19.01 -21.45 20.82
CA ALA A 420 -20.12 -21.63 19.87
C ALA A 420 -20.29 -23.10 19.44
N ALA A 421 -19.19 -23.82 19.17
CA ALA A 421 -19.22 -25.24 18.84
C ALA A 421 -19.76 -26.10 19.99
N ILE A 422 -19.35 -25.81 21.24
CA ILE A 422 -19.87 -26.50 22.43
C ILE A 422 -21.38 -26.26 22.57
N LEU A 423 -21.83 -25.02 22.41
CA LEU A 423 -23.25 -24.66 22.50
C LEU A 423 -24.09 -25.36 21.41
N SER A 424 -23.59 -25.41 20.19
CA SER A 424 -24.25 -26.07 19.06
C SER A 424 -24.39 -27.57 19.21
N SER A 425 -23.44 -28.21 19.91
CA SER A 425 -23.45 -29.65 20.19
C SER A 425 -24.36 -30.05 21.36
N HIS A 426 -24.91 -29.08 22.11
CA HIS A 426 -25.79 -29.33 23.26
C HIS A 426 -27.18 -28.69 23.04
N PRO A 427 -28.07 -29.30 22.27
CA PRO A 427 -29.41 -28.77 22.01
C PRO A 427 -30.25 -28.70 23.30
N GLY A 428 -31.06 -27.64 23.41
CA GLY A 428 -31.95 -27.42 24.56
C GLY A 428 -31.32 -26.52 25.66
N VAL A 429 -30.16 -25.94 25.45
CA VAL A 429 -29.61 -24.86 26.26
C VAL A 429 -30.01 -23.49 25.69
N ILE A 430 -30.29 -22.56 26.57
CA ILE A 430 -30.58 -21.15 26.27
C ILE A 430 -29.39 -20.33 26.77
N VAL A 431 -29.03 -19.30 26.02
CA VAL A 431 -27.86 -18.49 26.31
C VAL A 431 -28.27 -17.04 26.49
N ARG A 432 -27.80 -16.40 27.56
CA ARG A 432 -27.88 -14.96 27.75
C ARG A 432 -26.51 -14.36 27.90
N VAL A 433 -26.19 -13.43 27.00
CA VAL A 433 -24.93 -12.66 27.06
C VAL A 433 -25.19 -11.40 27.85
N GLU A 434 -24.52 -11.25 28.97
CA GLU A 434 -24.68 -10.11 29.91
C GLU A 434 -23.40 -9.27 29.93
N GLY A 435 -23.48 -8.00 29.46
CA GLY A 435 -22.38 -7.06 29.45
C GLY A 435 -22.32 -6.24 30.76
N TYR A 436 -21.11 -6.02 31.27
CA TYR A 436 -20.85 -5.20 32.44
C TYR A 436 -19.67 -4.25 32.12
N ALA A 437 -19.91 -2.95 32.17
CA ALA A 437 -18.93 -1.92 31.87
C ALA A 437 -19.22 -0.62 32.65
N ASN A 438 -18.35 0.36 32.54
CA ASN A 438 -18.51 1.65 33.22
C ASN A 438 -19.70 2.47 32.67
N SER A 439 -20.17 2.18 31.45
CA SER A 439 -21.39 2.78 30.88
C SER A 439 -22.37 1.74 30.40
N SER A 440 -23.67 2.10 30.42
CA SER A 440 -24.72 1.22 29.91
C SER A 440 -24.55 0.95 28.41
N ALA A 441 -24.21 1.97 27.61
CA ALA A 441 -24.01 1.84 26.17
C ALA A 441 -22.88 0.84 25.86
N LEU A 442 -21.69 1.03 26.41
CA LEU A 442 -20.56 0.12 26.17
C LEU A 442 -20.83 -1.32 26.61
N SER A 443 -21.57 -1.50 27.72
CA SER A 443 -21.92 -2.84 28.20
C SER A 443 -22.88 -3.56 27.24
N ASP A 444 -23.82 -2.82 26.67
CA ASP A 444 -24.76 -3.36 25.67
C ASP A 444 -24.07 -3.68 24.36
N GLU A 445 -23.24 -2.76 23.85
CA GLU A 445 -22.44 -2.94 22.64
C GLU A 445 -21.52 -4.18 22.75
N ARG A 446 -20.85 -4.37 23.88
CA ARG A 446 -19.98 -5.53 24.14
C ARG A 446 -20.76 -6.84 24.20
N ALA A 447 -21.92 -6.84 24.84
CA ALA A 447 -22.79 -8.02 24.86
C ALA A 447 -23.26 -8.41 23.45
N HIS A 448 -23.63 -7.42 22.64
CA HIS A 448 -23.99 -7.62 21.24
C HIS A 448 -22.83 -8.10 20.36
N SER A 449 -21.61 -7.58 20.57
CA SER A 449 -20.41 -8.02 19.88
C SER A 449 -20.08 -9.50 20.15
N VAL A 450 -20.19 -9.95 21.39
CA VAL A 450 -20.04 -11.36 21.75
C VAL A 450 -21.15 -12.22 21.16
N ARG A 451 -22.42 -11.80 21.24
CA ARG A 451 -23.54 -12.50 20.61
C ARG A 451 -23.30 -12.67 19.12
N THR A 452 -22.92 -11.59 18.44
CA THR A 452 -22.63 -11.60 16.99
C THR A 452 -21.49 -12.57 16.65
N ALA A 453 -20.42 -12.60 17.43
CA ALA A 453 -19.31 -13.53 17.25
C ALA A 453 -19.73 -14.99 17.44
N LEU A 454 -20.57 -15.30 18.45
CA LEU A 454 -21.09 -16.64 18.70
C LEU A 454 -21.99 -17.12 17.55
N VAL A 455 -22.89 -16.26 17.06
CA VAL A 455 -23.78 -16.56 15.93
C VAL A 455 -22.96 -16.75 14.66
N ALA A 456 -21.98 -15.87 14.38
CA ALA A 456 -21.10 -16.01 13.22
C ALA A 456 -20.25 -17.30 13.27
N SER A 457 -20.02 -17.85 14.48
CA SER A 457 -19.30 -19.11 14.70
C SER A 457 -20.24 -20.34 14.76
N GLY A 458 -21.51 -20.19 14.38
CA GLY A 458 -22.46 -21.30 14.21
C GLY A 458 -23.41 -21.58 15.39
N ALA A 459 -23.46 -20.73 16.41
CA ALA A 459 -24.46 -20.88 17.46
C ALA A 459 -25.86 -20.38 17.00
N ALA A 460 -26.91 -21.03 17.45
CA ALA A 460 -28.29 -20.74 17.02
C ALA A 460 -28.74 -19.35 17.49
N PRO A 461 -29.07 -18.41 16.58
CA PRO A 461 -29.40 -17.04 16.94
C PRO A 461 -30.63 -16.87 17.82
N ASP A 462 -31.61 -17.78 17.69
CA ASP A 462 -32.89 -17.76 18.43
C ASP A 462 -32.73 -18.17 19.91
N LEU A 463 -31.64 -18.85 20.24
CA LEU A 463 -31.37 -19.30 21.59
C LEU A 463 -30.42 -18.35 22.35
N ILE A 464 -29.94 -17.29 21.70
CA ILE A 464 -28.98 -16.34 22.27
C ILE A 464 -29.56 -14.94 22.36
N SER A 465 -29.68 -14.43 23.59
CA SER A 465 -30.03 -13.02 23.86
C SER A 465 -28.81 -12.25 24.38
N ALA A 466 -28.78 -10.93 24.18
CA ALA A 466 -27.74 -10.03 24.68
C ALA A 466 -28.38 -8.87 25.46
N VAL A 467 -27.76 -8.46 26.56
CA VAL A 467 -28.20 -7.33 27.37
C VAL A 467 -27.04 -6.70 28.13
N GLY A 468 -26.98 -5.34 28.18
CA GLY A 468 -26.01 -4.60 28.96
C GLY A 468 -26.57 -4.18 30.33
N TYR A 469 -25.79 -4.36 31.37
CA TYR A 469 -26.15 -3.98 32.74
C TYR A 469 -25.34 -2.80 33.30
N GLY A 470 -24.44 -2.22 32.48
CA GLY A 470 -23.57 -1.14 32.98
C GLY A 470 -22.74 -1.56 34.18
N ASN A 471 -22.69 -0.70 35.16
CA ASN A 471 -22.00 -0.92 36.45
C ASN A 471 -22.94 -1.40 37.58
N SER A 472 -24.17 -1.82 37.29
CA SER A 472 -25.20 -2.12 38.29
C SER A 472 -24.94 -3.39 39.12
N ARG A 473 -24.03 -4.28 38.64
CA ARG A 473 -23.75 -5.58 39.32
C ARG A 473 -22.23 -5.83 39.46
N PRO A 474 -21.52 -5.05 40.31
CA PRO A 474 -20.09 -5.24 40.50
C PRO A 474 -19.83 -6.52 41.27
N ILE A 475 -18.77 -7.25 40.89
CA ILE A 475 -18.28 -8.45 41.58
C ILE A 475 -17.22 -8.12 42.62
N VAL A 476 -16.54 -6.98 42.47
CA VAL A 476 -15.58 -6.45 43.44
C VAL A 476 -15.84 -4.98 43.71
N LYS A 477 -15.35 -4.45 44.85
CA LYS A 477 -15.42 -3.03 45.18
C LYS A 477 -14.04 -2.43 45.07
N PRO A 478 -13.91 -1.16 44.57
CA PRO A 478 -15.00 -0.31 44.10
C PRO A 478 -15.62 -0.78 42.76
N ALA A 479 -16.81 -0.31 42.43
CA ALA A 479 -17.54 -0.70 41.21
C ALA A 479 -16.79 -0.35 39.89
N THR A 480 -15.78 0.53 39.97
CA THR A 480 -14.91 0.94 38.87
C THR A 480 -13.68 0.05 38.69
N ALA A 481 -13.53 -1.01 39.51
CA ALA A 481 -12.40 -1.93 39.37
C ALA A 481 -12.46 -2.67 37.99
N GLU A 482 -11.28 -2.93 37.42
CA GLU A 482 -11.16 -3.57 36.10
C GLU A 482 -11.82 -4.94 36.03
N GLU A 483 -11.83 -5.68 37.14
CA GLU A 483 -12.47 -7.01 37.24
C GLU A 483 -14.00 -6.95 37.06
N ASN A 484 -14.60 -5.77 37.19
CA ASN A 484 -16.02 -5.54 36.91
C ASN A 484 -16.29 -5.34 35.42
N LEU A 485 -15.27 -5.03 34.60
CA LEU A 485 -15.37 -4.93 33.15
C LEU A 485 -15.32 -6.34 32.54
N ARG A 486 -16.47 -6.88 32.22
CA ARG A 486 -16.59 -8.24 31.72
C ARG A 486 -17.83 -8.45 30.90
N VAL A 487 -17.89 -9.56 30.19
CA VAL A 487 -19.12 -10.10 29.62
C VAL A 487 -19.32 -11.51 30.17
N GLU A 488 -20.49 -11.79 30.71
CA GLU A 488 -20.89 -13.11 31.22
C GLU A 488 -21.81 -13.78 30.20
N VAL A 489 -21.48 -15.01 29.78
CA VAL A 489 -22.33 -15.86 28.96
C VAL A 489 -22.99 -16.85 29.89
N VAL A 490 -24.26 -16.61 30.20
CA VAL A 490 -25.07 -17.42 31.10
C VAL A 490 -25.80 -18.48 30.30
N ILE A 491 -25.54 -19.76 30.61
CA ILE A 491 -26.07 -20.92 29.89
C ILE A 491 -27.03 -21.64 30.86
N TYR A 492 -28.27 -21.81 30.46
CA TYR A 492 -29.33 -22.41 31.27
C TYR A 492 -30.34 -23.19 30.35
N GLY A 493 -31.24 -23.96 30.92
CA GLY A 493 -32.26 -24.69 30.17
C GLY A 493 -32.61 -26.04 30.83
N ASP A 494 -33.65 -26.65 30.33
CA ASP A 494 -34.20 -27.92 30.90
C ASP A 494 -33.23 -29.09 30.76
N SER A 495 -32.33 -29.07 29.76
CA SER A 495 -31.35 -30.12 29.50
C SER A 495 -30.29 -30.27 30.60
N ILE A 496 -30.00 -29.18 31.30
CA ILE A 496 -28.97 -29.11 32.37
C ILE A 496 -29.57 -28.87 33.75
N GLY A 497 -30.86 -28.88 33.82
CA GLY A 497 -31.61 -28.73 35.05
C GLY A 497 -31.78 -27.27 35.50
N THR A 498 -32.60 -27.09 36.48
CA THR A 498 -32.91 -25.84 37.14
C THR A 498 -32.01 -25.58 38.35
N HIS A 499 -32.14 -24.41 38.96
CA HIS A 499 -31.52 -24.03 40.21
C HIS A 499 -31.68 -25.10 41.33
N ALA A 500 -32.82 -25.86 41.33
CA ALA A 500 -33.08 -26.89 42.31
C ALA A 500 -32.09 -28.10 42.26
N LEU A 501 -31.35 -28.27 41.16
CA LEU A 501 -30.34 -29.31 40.99
C LEU A 501 -28.96 -28.87 41.38
N TRP A 502 -28.79 -27.58 41.71
CA TRP A 502 -27.50 -27.02 42.05
C TRP A 502 -27.23 -27.23 43.56
N ASP A 503 -26.28 -28.04 43.90
CA ASP A 503 -25.96 -28.47 45.28
C ASP A 503 -24.67 -27.83 45.85
N HIS A 504 -23.96 -27.01 45.01
CA HIS A 504 -22.74 -26.32 45.43
C HIS A 504 -23.01 -24.93 46.01
N PRO A 505 -22.29 -24.48 47.04
CA PRO A 505 -22.46 -23.17 47.62
C PRO A 505 -22.06 -22.09 46.60
N TYR A 506 -22.98 -21.15 46.36
CA TYR A 506 -22.69 -20.02 45.47
C TYR A 506 -21.68 -19.08 46.13
N SER A 507 -20.52 -18.92 45.51
CA SER A 507 -19.48 -18.01 46.00
C SER A 507 -19.27 -16.92 44.97
N LEU A 508 -19.36 -15.64 45.39
CA LEU A 508 -18.95 -14.48 44.61
C LEU A 508 -17.42 -14.31 44.58
N ARG A 509 -16.68 -15.06 45.42
CA ARG A 509 -15.23 -15.02 45.44
C ARG A 509 -14.69 -16.08 44.48
N SER A 510 -13.89 -15.66 43.53
CA SER A 510 -13.02 -16.57 42.81
C SER A 510 -12.02 -17.16 43.82
N GLU A 511 -12.12 -18.42 44.10
CA GLU A 511 -10.97 -19.12 44.68
C GLU A 511 -9.82 -19.07 43.66
N ARG A 512 -8.68 -18.56 44.11
CA ARG A 512 -7.45 -18.39 43.31
C ARG A 512 -6.86 -19.73 42.90
#